data_5cf7e9d8b8620000af15767c2912e6ce
#
_entry.id   5cf7e9d8b8620000af15767c2912e6ce
#
_cell.length_a   1.000
_cell.length_b   1.000
_cell.length_c   1.000
_cell.angle_alpha   90.00
_cell.angle_beta   90.00
_cell.angle_gamma   90.00
#
_symmetry.space_group_name_H-M   'P 1'
#
loop_
_entity.id
_entity.type
_entity.pdbx_description
1 polymer ?
#
loop_
_entity_poly.entity_id
_entity_poly.type
_entity_poly.pdbx_seq_one_letter_code
_entity_poly.pdbx_strand_id
1 'polypeptide(L)'
;MAYIFHEDTLPRLVSAVPGRERTFFVNKELTKIDDMLAGIMRYKHGASSPYHLHENCEHFYFIMEGNGTVETPEGVTPVGPGTMVFIPPEAKHRLRATESPLFYFEFQAPNRFVTTILDGTPEDLVWNRIDGGVWVQT
;
A
#
# COMPACT_ATOMS: atom_id res chain seq x y z
N MET A 1 18.27 3.27 19.70
CA MET A 1 18.64 1.93 19.18
C MET A 1 18.05 1.77 17.78
N ALA A 2 18.83 1.25 16.85
CA ALA A 2 18.34 0.96 15.51
C ALA A 2 17.54 -0.36 15.49
N TYR A 3 16.53 -0.42 14.63
CA TYR A 3 15.82 -1.65 14.33
C TYR A 3 16.26 -2.11 12.95
N ILE A 4 16.56 -3.41 12.84
CA ILE A 4 17.04 -3.99 11.59
C ILE A 4 16.14 -5.19 11.29
N PHE A 5 15.40 -5.13 10.17
CA PHE A 5 14.49 -6.17 9.76
C PHE A 5 14.82 -6.67 8.36
N HIS A 6 14.58 -7.95 8.13
CA HIS A 6 14.54 -8.52 6.80
C HIS A 6 13.11 -8.98 6.53
N GLU A 7 12.64 -8.82 5.30
CA GLU A 7 11.24 -9.15 4.96
C GLU A 7 10.86 -10.58 5.30
N ASP A 8 11.79 -11.52 5.19
CA ASP A 8 11.53 -12.94 5.47
C ASP A 8 11.24 -13.23 6.94
N THR A 9 11.58 -12.32 7.84
CA THR A 9 11.36 -12.47 9.28
C THR A 9 10.14 -11.72 9.77
N LEU A 10 9.44 -11.03 8.88
CA LEU A 10 8.28 -10.21 9.22
C LEU A 10 7.00 -10.88 8.73
N PRO A 11 5.88 -10.70 9.46
CA PRO A 11 4.60 -11.24 9.02
C PRO A 11 4.19 -10.64 7.67
N ARG A 12 3.79 -11.52 6.76
CA ARG A 12 3.15 -11.14 5.51
C ARG A 12 1.64 -11.03 5.71
N LEU A 13 1.04 -10.05 5.06
CA LEU A 13 -0.41 -9.86 5.07
C LEU A 13 -0.93 -10.02 3.65
N VAL A 14 -2.05 -10.72 3.53
CA VAL A 14 -2.71 -10.96 2.24
C VAL A 14 -4.05 -10.25 2.26
N SER A 15 -4.35 -9.48 1.24
CA SER A 15 -5.63 -8.79 1.12
C SER A 15 -6.79 -9.78 1.09
N ALA A 16 -7.88 -9.47 1.79
CA ALA A 16 -9.11 -10.23 1.70
C ALA A 16 -9.68 -10.23 0.27
N VAL A 17 -9.43 -9.16 -0.49
CA VAL A 17 -9.67 -9.14 -1.93
C VAL A 17 -8.43 -9.73 -2.61
N PRO A 18 -8.56 -10.81 -3.38
CA PRO A 18 -7.39 -11.50 -3.93
C PRO A 18 -6.49 -10.62 -4.79
N GLY A 19 -5.17 -10.86 -4.71
CA GLY A 19 -4.21 -10.30 -5.63
C GLY A 19 -3.18 -9.36 -5.03
N ARG A 20 -3.31 -8.96 -3.76
CA ARG A 20 -2.36 -8.04 -3.13
C ARG A 20 -1.79 -8.64 -1.86
N GLU A 21 -0.50 -8.41 -1.63
CA GLU A 21 0.20 -8.75 -0.40
C GLU A 21 0.99 -7.55 0.10
N ARG A 22 1.23 -7.50 1.40
CA ARG A 22 2.09 -6.48 1.99
C ARG A 22 2.90 -7.00 3.15
N THR A 23 4.03 -6.35 3.41
CA THR A 23 4.87 -6.58 4.58
C THR A 23 5.23 -5.23 5.16
N PHE A 24 4.91 -5.01 6.43
CA PHE A 24 5.31 -3.78 7.12
C PHE A 24 6.73 -3.89 7.64
N PHE A 25 7.49 -2.81 7.48
CA PHE A 25 8.81 -2.61 8.08
C PHE A 25 8.78 -1.60 9.21
N VAL A 26 7.90 -0.59 9.10
CA VAL A 26 7.74 0.45 10.11
C VAL A 26 6.27 0.59 10.43
N ASN A 27 5.92 0.34 11.68
CA ASN A 27 4.61 0.61 12.24
C ASN A 27 4.72 0.60 13.76
N LYS A 28 3.65 0.93 14.45
CA LYS A 28 3.63 1.01 15.91
C LYS A 28 4.00 -0.32 16.58
N GLU A 29 3.57 -1.44 16.01
CA GLU A 29 3.88 -2.76 16.55
C GLU A 29 5.39 -3.05 16.49
N LEU A 30 6.01 -2.78 15.35
CA LEU A 30 7.41 -3.16 15.09
C LEU A 30 8.42 -2.16 15.67
N THR A 31 8.16 -0.86 15.51
CA THR A 31 9.14 0.19 15.84
C THR A 31 8.73 1.05 17.03
N LYS A 32 7.56 0.79 17.61
CA LYS A 32 7.04 1.45 18.81
C LYS A 32 6.71 2.94 18.63
N ILE A 33 6.72 3.44 17.41
CA ILE A 33 6.32 4.81 17.09
C ILE A 33 5.17 4.78 16.09
N ASP A 34 4.37 5.84 16.10
CA ASP A 34 3.14 5.95 15.30
C ASP A 34 3.21 7.14 14.34
N ASP A 35 4.42 7.62 14.04
CA ASP A 35 4.61 8.79 13.19
C ASP A 35 4.62 8.43 11.70
N MET A 36 4.82 7.16 11.37
CA MET A 36 4.92 6.71 10.00
C MET A 36 4.56 5.24 9.85
N LEU A 37 4.20 4.88 8.63
CA LEU A 37 4.03 3.50 8.21
C LEU A 37 4.84 3.30 6.95
N ALA A 38 5.61 2.25 6.88
CA ALA A 38 6.38 1.92 5.68
C ALA A 38 6.43 0.42 5.48
N GLY A 39 6.46 0.02 4.21
CA GLY A 39 6.53 -1.39 3.86
C GLY A 39 6.60 -1.61 2.37
N ILE A 40 6.50 -2.86 1.99
CA ILE A 40 6.49 -3.28 0.59
C ILE A 40 5.14 -3.89 0.24
N MET A 41 4.76 -3.71 -1.01
CA MET A 41 3.53 -4.22 -1.58
C MET A 41 3.83 -5.03 -2.83
N ARG A 42 3.12 -6.15 -2.97
CA ARG A 42 3.17 -6.97 -4.18
C ARG A 42 1.76 -7.16 -4.71
N TYR A 43 1.57 -6.81 -5.97
CA TYR A 43 0.31 -7.03 -6.68
C TYR A 43 0.53 -8.11 -7.72
N LYS A 44 -0.39 -9.06 -7.81
CA LYS A 44 -0.44 -9.98 -8.95
C LYS A 44 -0.88 -9.21 -10.19
N HIS A 45 -0.56 -9.74 -11.36
CA HIS A 45 -1.04 -9.22 -12.63
C HIS A 45 -2.55 -8.95 -12.57
N GLY A 46 -2.95 -7.75 -12.93
CA GLY A 46 -4.35 -7.33 -12.94
C GLY A 46 -4.94 -6.91 -11.58
N ALA A 47 -4.21 -7.09 -10.49
CA ALA A 47 -4.69 -6.66 -9.17
C ALA A 47 -4.66 -5.14 -9.04
N SER A 48 -5.54 -4.62 -8.20
CA SER A 48 -5.75 -3.19 -8.06
C SER A 48 -6.09 -2.83 -6.62
N SER A 49 -5.65 -1.66 -6.17
CA SER A 49 -6.23 -1.03 -5.00
C SER A 49 -7.65 -0.53 -5.35
N PRO A 50 -8.49 -0.22 -4.35
CA PRO A 50 -9.71 0.52 -4.65
C PRO A 50 -9.37 1.93 -5.13
N TYR A 51 -10.33 2.61 -5.78
CA TYR A 51 -10.23 4.05 -6.02
C TYR A 51 -10.61 4.72 -4.70
N HIS A 52 -9.67 5.46 -4.12
CA HIS A 52 -9.82 5.91 -2.74
C HIS A 52 -8.99 7.17 -2.48
N LEU A 53 -9.18 7.72 -1.30
CA LEU A 53 -8.34 8.79 -0.76
C LEU A 53 -8.01 8.50 0.70
N HIS A 54 -6.95 9.12 1.19
CA HIS A 54 -6.62 9.12 2.61
C HIS A 54 -6.73 10.55 3.14
N GLU A 55 -7.43 10.70 4.24
CA GLU A 55 -7.43 11.95 4.98
C GLU A 55 -6.23 11.94 5.94
N ASN A 56 -5.63 13.09 6.14
CA ASN A 56 -4.64 13.34 7.19
C ASN A 56 -3.28 12.65 7.00
N CYS A 57 -2.92 12.19 5.82
CA CYS A 57 -1.57 11.67 5.61
C CYS A 57 -1.03 12.01 4.23
N GLU A 58 0.28 12.09 4.16
CA GLU A 58 1.03 12.10 2.92
C GLU A 58 1.47 10.67 2.62
N HIS A 59 1.49 10.32 1.35
CA HIS A 59 1.72 8.96 0.93
C HIS A 59 2.56 8.95 -0.34
N PHE A 60 3.55 8.04 -0.43
CA PHE A 60 4.23 7.85 -1.71
C PHE A 60 4.48 6.36 -1.97
N TYR A 61 4.59 6.04 -3.26
CA TYR A 61 5.03 4.75 -3.76
C TYR A 61 6.30 4.92 -4.56
N PHE A 62 7.24 4.01 -4.40
CA PHE A 62 8.38 3.89 -5.28
C PHE A 62 8.33 2.52 -5.96
N ILE A 63 8.14 2.51 -7.28
CA ILE A 63 8.01 1.28 -8.05
C ILE A 63 9.39 0.66 -8.24
N MET A 64 9.55 -0.58 -7.81
CA MET A 64 10.80 -1.31 -7.87
C MET A 64 10.82 -2.29 -9.04
N GLU A 65 9.71 -2.99 -9.29
CA GLU A 65 9.58 -3.96 -10.38
C GLU A 65 8.17 -3.95 -10.94
N GLY A 66 8.07 -4.25 -12.23
CA GLY A 66 6.79 -4.40 -12.91
C GLY A 66 6.24 -3.10 -13.46
N ASN A 67 5.11 -3.22 -14.15
CA ASN A 67 4.42 -2.10 -14.78
C ASN A 67 2.99 -2.01 -14.27
N GLY A 68 2.51 -0.79 -14.16
CA GLY A 68 1.16 -0.53 -13.71
C GLY A 68 0.65 0.81 -14.18
N THR A 69 -0.47 1.21 -13.61
CA THR A 69 -1.08 2.53 -13.86
C THR A 69 -1.52 3.16 -12.56
N VAL A 70 -1.44 4.48 -12.50
CA VAL A 70 -2.05 5.28 -11.45
C VAL A 70 -3.21 6.05 -12.07
N GLU A 71 -4.40 5.84 -11.53
CA GLU A 71 -5.61 6.58 -11.91
C GLU A 71 -5.81 7.71 -10.91
N THR A 72 -6.04 8.91 -11.41
CA THR A 72 -6.36 10.12 -10.65
C THR A 72 -7.51 10.83 -11.36
N PRO A 73 -8.08 11.91 -10.80
CA PRO A 73 -9.10 12.68 -11.50
C PRO A 73 -8.63 13.26 -12.86
N GLU A 74 -7.31 13.41 -13.04
CA GLU A 74 -6.74 13.91 -14.30
C GLU A 74 -6.58 12.82 -15.36
N GLY A 75 -6.76 11.56 -15.01
CA GLY A 75 -6.67 10.45 -15.95
C GLY A 75 -5.83 9.29 -15.44
N VAL A 76 -5.36 8.47 -16.35
CA VAL A 76 -4.60 7.25 -16.06
C VAL A 76 -3.18 7.43 -16.58
N THR A 77 -2.19 7.28 -15.69
CA THR A 77 -0.78 7.45 -16.04
C THR A 77 -0.03 6.12 -15.88
N PRO A 78 0.71 5.66 -16.89
CA PRO A 78 1.57 4.48 -16.76
C PRO A 78 2.71 4.73 -15.77
N VAL A 79 3.05 3.71 -15.00
CA VAL A 79 4.19 3.73 -14.07
C VAL A 79 5.01 2.45 -14.22
N GLY A 80 6.30 2.54 -13.93
CA GLY A 80 7.21 1.41 -14.00
C GLY A 80 8.39 1.60 -13.06
N PRO A 81 9.41 0.70 -13.14
CA PRO A 81 10.57 0.76 -12.24
C PRO A 81 11.23 2.13 -12.23
N GLY A 82 11.54 2.62 -11.03
CA GLY A 82 12.15 3.94 -10.85
C GLY A 82 11.16 5.10 -10.79
N THR A 83 9.86 4.84 -10.89
CA THR A 83 8.83 5.87 -10.77
C THR A 83 8.46 6.07 -9.30
N MET A 84 8.41 7.32 -8.86
CA MET A 84 7.87 7.70 -7.56
C MET A 84 6.53 8.39 -7.78
N VAL A 85 5.51 7.95 -7.03
CA VAL A 85 4.18 8.55 -7.04
C VAL A 85 3.93 9.17 -5.68
N PHE A 86 3.75 10.48 -5.63
CA PHE A 86 3.44 11.18 -4.39
C PHE A 86 1.95 11.51 -4.35
N ILE A 87 1.29 11.12 -3.26
CA ILE A 87 -0.12 11.32 -3.03
C ILE A 87 -0.29 12.27 -1.85
N PRO A 88 -0.65 13.53 -2.07
CA PRO A 88 -0.96 14.45 -0.96
C PRO A 88 -2.26 14.05 -0.25
N PRO A 89 -2.50 14.59 0.96
CA PRO A 89 -3.75 14.30 1.67
C PRO A 89 -4.97 14.57 0.79
N GLU A 90 -5.95 13.68 0.88
CA GLU A 90 -7.24 13.76 0.19
C GLU A 90 -7.19 13.58 -1.34
N ALA A 91 -6.01 13.32 -1.92
CA ALA A 91 -5.92 13.08 -3.34
C ALA A 91 -6.47 11.70 -3.71
N LYS A 92 -7.40 11.69 -4.65
CA LYS A 92 -8.06 10.47 -5.12
C LYS A 92 -7.13 9.70 -6.02
N HIS A 93 -7.01 8.40 -5.80
CA HIS A 93 -6.08 7.58 -6.59
C HIS A 93 -6.43 6.09 -6.56
N ARG A 94 -5.90 5.37 -7.56
CA ARG A 94 -5.92 3.91 -7.68
C ARG A 94 -4.64 3.46 -8.35
N LEU A 95 -4.02 2.44 -7.77
CA LEU A 95 -2.85 1.78 -8.36
C LEU A 95 -3.26 0.40 -8.85
N ARG A 96 -2.86 0.07 -10.07
CA ARG A 96 -3.18 -1.21 -10.71
C ARG A 96 -1.95 -1.81 -11.35
N ALA A 97 -1.72 -3.11 -11.14
CA ALA A 97 -0.75 -3.89 -11.90
C ALA A 97 -1.37 -4.26 -13.25
N THR A 98 -0.70 -3.94 -14.35
CA THR A 98 -1.27 -4.15 -15.70
C THR A 98 -0.69 -5.37 -16.39
N GLU A 99 0.49 -5.24 -17.01
CA GLU A 99 1.05 -6.30 -17.85
C GLU A 99 1.89 -7.33 -17.09
N SER A 100 2.28 -7.00 -15.86
CA SER A 100 3.14 -7.84 -15.02
C SER A 100 2.76 -7.66 -13.56
N PRO A 101 3.22 -8.57 -12.67
CA PRO A 101 3.15 -8.31 -11.24
C PRO A 101 3.87 -7.01 -10.91
N LEU A 102 3.40 -6.33 -9.87
CA LEU A 102 3.95 -5.05 -9.43
C LEU A 102 4.56 -5.21 -8.03
N PHE A 103 5.74 -4.65 -7.84
CA PHE A 103 6.42 -4.64 -6.56
C PHE A 103 6.86 -3.21 -6.26
N TYR A 104 6.45 -2.67 -5.10
CA TYR A 104 6.78 -1.30 -4.74
C TYR A 104 6.97 -1.13 -3.23
N PHE A 105 7.72 -0.12 -2.88
CA PHE A 105 7.87 0.37 -1.52
C PHE A 105 6.85 1.49 -1.29
N GLU A 106 6.18 1.49 -0.15
CA GLU A 106 5.27 2.56 0.24
C GLU A 106 5.64 3.18 1.58
N PHE A 107 5.28 4.44 1.74
CA PHE A 107 5.50 5.21 2.94
C PHE A 107 4.30 6.12 3.18
N GLN A 108 3.83 6.17 4.41
CA GLN A 108 2.74 7.05 4.85
C GLN A 108 3.12 7.75 6.15
N ALA A 109 2.82 9.04 6.26
CA ALA A 109 3.05 9.83 7.47
C ALA A 109 1.97 10.90 7.62
N PRO A 110 1.39 11.04 8.82
CA PRO A 110 1.51 10.14 9.96
C PRO A 110 0.76 8.82 9.74
N ASN A 111 0.98 7.84 10.61
CA ASN A 111 0.26 6.56 10.56
C ASN A 111 -1.10 6.66 11.26
N ARG A 112 -1.77 7.79 11.11
CA ARG A 112 -3.10 8.07 11.65
C ARG A 112 -3.92 8.71 10.54
N PHE A 113 -4.44 7.89 9.67
CA PHE A 113 -5.17 8.35 8.51
C PHE A 113 -6.52 7.62 8.43
N VAL A 114 -7.44 8.21 7.70
CA VAL A 114 -8.75 7.62 7.42
C VAL A 114 -8.86 7.42 5.91
N THR A 115 -9.21 6.21 5.51
CA THR A 115 -9.39 5.87 4.10
C THR A 115 -10.86 5.96 3.72
N THR A 116 -11.15 6.71 2.67
CA THR A 116 -12.48 6.75 2.06
C THR A 116 -12.44 6.01 0.72
N ILE A 117 -13.21 4.95 0.60
CA ILE A 117 -13.33 4.19 -0.63
C ILE A 117 -14.38 4.87 -1.52
N LEU A 118 -13.99 5.18 -2.75
CA LEU A 118 -14.87 5.80 -3.75
C LEU A 118 -15.39 4.76 -4.75
N ASP A 119 -14.56 3.75 -5.07
CA ASP A 119 -14.95 2.62 -5.91
C ASP A 119 -14.18 1.39 -5.42
N GLY A 120 -14.89 0.49 -4.76
CA GLY A 120 -14.35 -0.71 -4.13
C GLY A 120 -15.29 -1.19 -3.05
N THR A 121 -14.79 -2.06 -2.18
CA THR A 121 -15.58 -2.66 -1.09
C THR A 121 -14.84 -2.54 0.24
N PRO A 122 -15.55 -2.67 1.38
CA PRO A 122 -14.87 -2.67 2.69
C PRO A 122 -13.81 -3.75 2.83
N GLU A 123 -13.93 -4.87 2.13
CA GLU A 123 -12.93 -5.93 2.14
C GLU A 123 -11.57 -5.48 1.59
N ASP A 124 -11.54 -4.44 0.77
CA ASP A 124 -10.28 -3.86 0.28
C ASP A 124 -9.41 -3.32 1.42
N LEU A 125 -9.98 -3.06 2.58
CA LEU A 125 -9.27 -2.57 3.76
C LEU A 125 -8.90 -3.70 4.73
N VAL A 126 -9.27 -4.94 4.45
CA VAL A 126 -9.04 -6.10 5.33
C VAL A 126 -7.82 -6.87 4.85
N TRP A 127 -6.88 -7.09 5.76
CA TRP A 127 -5.64 -7.81 5.48
C TRP A 127 -5.48 -8.95 6.48
N ASN A 128 -5.29 -10.16 5.97
CA ASN A 128 -5.11 -11.35 6.78
C ASN A 128 -3.61 -11.64 6.95
N ARG A 129 -3.15 -11.74 8.19
CA ARG A 129 -1.77 -12.13 8.48
C ARG A 129 -1.60 -13.63 8.21
N ILE A 130 -0.50 -14.01 7.60
CA ILE A 130 -0.20 -15.42 7.33
C ILE A 130 -0.04 -16.21 8.65
N ASP A 131 0.51 -15.58 9.68
CA ASP A 131 0.72 -16.21 11.00
C ASP A 131 -0.53 -16.14 11.90
N GLY A 132 -1.64 -15.68 11.39
CA GLY A 132 -2.91 -15.56 12.11
C GLY A 132 -3.23 -14.11 12.49
N GLY A 133 -4.51 -13.81 12.51
CA GLY A 133 -5.00 -12.48 12.83
C GLY A 133 -5.35 -11.66 11.60
N VAL A 134 -5.93 -10.51 11.87
CA VAL A 134 -6.46 -9.59 10.84
C VAL A 134 -6.00 -8.18 11.17
N TRP A 135 -5.57 -7.44 10.14
CA TRP A 135 -5.34 -6.02 10.23
C TRP A 135 -6.35 -5.31 9.34
N VAL A 136 -7.05 -4.34 9.89
CA VAL A 136 -8.03 -3.54 9.13
C VAL A 136 -7.46 -2.13 8.98
N GLN A 137 -7.29 -1.70 7.74
CA GLN A 137 -6.86 -0.36 7.41
C GLN A 137 -7.98 0.63 7.73
N THR A 138 -7.64 1.65 8.44
CA THR A 138 -8.60 2.71 8.81
C THR A 138 -8.82 3.74 7.71
#